data_9c16242f74f85fac34c9b5791f7d14d0
#
_entry.id   9c16242f74f85fac34c9b5791f7d14d0
#
_cell.length_a   1.000
_cell.length_b   1.000
_cell.length_c   1.000
_cell.angle_alpha   90.00
_cell.angle_beta   90.00
_cell.angle_gamma   90.00
#
_symmetry.space_group_name_H-M   'P 1'
#
loop_
_entity.id
_entity.type
_entity.pdbx_description
1 polymer ?
#
loop_
_entity_poly.entity_id
_entity_poly.type
_entity_poly.pdbx_seq_one_letter_code
_entity_poly.pdbx_strand_id
1 'polypeptide(L)'
;GRAYAKGGGSIDVKGRGNSGRMHMKDADGKTVGNPFGYGVVSGQPGTETVPQEMRRNMPGEGYPMPDGTYKVHSFDKHGPLGASLRGLGDWSAYIGSGDGNIGKRSGMMIHSDIDPYGTLGCIGVDLGGKPGTRAEKGFLKAWSMSNPETISVDFGAPTGGMDGNSMRSETSDNSIAKMSSNQSGSKPTPPS
;
A
#
# COMPACT_ATOMS: atom_id res chain seq x y z
N GLY A 1 16.94 0.07 29.86
CA GLY A 1 16.56 0.83 28.98
C GLY A 1 15.94 0.14 27.95
N ARG A 2 15.60 0.59 27.26
CA ARG A 2 14.98 0.17 26.54
C ARG A 2 15.43 0.44 25.39
N ALA A 3 15.73 -0.17 24.72
CA ALA A 3 16.33 -0.03 23.52
C ALA A 3 15.38 0.24 22.47
N TYR A 4 14.26 0.53 22.86
CA TYR A 4 13.30 0.77 21.87
C TYR A 4 13.63 1.96 21.07
N ALA A 5 14.50 2.70 21.49
CA ALA A 5 14.78 3.89 20.72
C ALA A 5 15.51 3.65 19.44
N LYS A 6 15.86 2.42 19.14
CA LYS A 6 16.60 2.24 17.92
C LYS A 6 15.89 2.66 16.67
N GLY A 7 14.65 2.54 16.59
CA GLY A 7 13.97 2.93 15.37
C GLY A 7 14.53 2.23 14.15
N GLY A 8 14.21 2.70 12.99
CA GLY A 8 14.85 2.25 11.77
C GLY A 8 14.41 0.90 11.24
N GLY A 9 13.31 0.37 11.68
CA GLY A 9 12.74 -0.83 11.10
C GLY A 9 12.18 -0.56 9.71
N SER A 10 11.61 -1.58 9.10
CA SER A 10 11.12 -1.47 7.74
C SER A 10 9.88 -2.32 7.54
N ILE A 11 9.13 -1.97 6.51
CA ILE A 11 7.96 -2.72 6.09
C ILE A 11 8.20 -3.17 4.67
N ASP A 12 7.80 -4.41 4.37
CA ASP A 12 7.93 -4.95 3.04
C ASP A 12 6.54 -5.43 2.60
N VAL A 13 6.06 -4.92 1.49
CA VAL A 13 4.77 -5.30 0.94
C VAL A 13 4.99 -5.95 -0.41
N LYS A 14 4.53 -7.17 -0.56
CA LYS A 14 4.59 -7.86 -1.82
C LYS A 14 3.21 -8.38 -2.15
N GLY A 15 2.80 -8.17 -3.38
CA GLY A 15 1.48 -8.60 -3.78
C GLY A 15 1.33 -8.70 -5.27
N ARG A 16 0.09 -8.77 -5.69
CA ARG A 16 -0.26 -8.85 -7.08
C ARG A 16 -1.62 -8.21 -7.24
N GLY A 17 -1.75 -7.36 -8.21
CA GLY A 17 -3.01 -6.65 -8.42
C GLY A 17 -3.28 -5.66 -7.31
N ASN A 18 -4.32 -5.89 -6.54
CA ASN A 18 -4.72 -5.01 -5.45
C ASN A 18 -4.40 -5.56 -4.08
N SER A 19 -3.92 -6.79 -3.97
CA SER A 19 -3.76 -7.40 -2.66
C SER A 19 -2.39 -8.03 -2.50
N GLY A 20 -1.99 -8.19 -1.26
CA GLY A 20 -0.70 -8.77 -0.97
C GLY A 20 -0.54 -9.02 0.51
N ARG A 21 0.71 -9.17 0.91
CA ARG A 21 1.06 -9.36 2.32
C ARG A 21 2.17 -8.44 2.70
N MET A 22 2.11 -7.96 3.93
CA MET A 22 3.19 -7.13 4.44
C MET A 22 3.86 -7.81 5.61
N HIS A 23 5.14 -7.59 5.72
CA HIS A 23 5.95 -8.04 6.84
C HIS A 23 6.65 -6.85 7.44
N MET A 24 6.83 -6.87 8.75
CA MET A 24 7.59 -5.81 9.43
C MET A 24 8.87 -6.39 9.98
N LYS A 25 9.92 -5.58 9.94
CA LYS A 25 11.23 -5.93 10.48
C LYS A 25 11.70 -4.84 11.41
N ASP A 26 12.44 -5.23 12.43
CA ASP A 26 13.04 -4.26 13.32
C ASP A 26 14.34 -3.70 12.71
N ALA A 27 15.04 -2.86 13.46
CA ALA A 27 16.25 -2.22 12.97
C ALA A 27 17.37 -3.20 12.65
N ASP A 28 17.31 -4.40 13.20
CA ASP A 28 18.30 -5.42 12.94
C ASP A 28 17.89 -6.35 11.80
N GLY A 29 16.78 -6.06 11.15
CA GLY A 29 16.31 -6.88 10.04
C GLY A 29 15.54 -8.11 10.45
N LYS A 30 15.21 -8.24 11.73
CA LYS A 30 14.49 -9.40 12.22
C LYS A 30 12.99 -9.15 12.09
N THR A 31 12.26 -10.15 11.61
CA THR A 31 10.80 -10.04 11.48
C THR A 31 10.15 -9.90 12.85
N VAL A 32 9.25 -8.95 12.98
CA VAL A 32 8.46 -8.77 14.17
C VAL A 32 6.99 -8.90 13.83
N GLY A 33 6.20 -9.29 14.82
CA GLY A 33 4.78 -9.51 14.60
C GLY A 33 4.52 -10.87 13.99
N ASN A 34 3.48 -10.95 13.19
CA ASN A 34 3.09 -12.20 12.58
C ASN A 34 4.13 -12.64 11.53
N PRO A 35 4.79 -13.79 11.72
CA PRO A 35 5.82 -14.23 10.78
C PRO A 35 5.24 -14.54 9.39
N PHE A 36 3.95 -14.78 9.29
CA PHE A 36 3.31 -15.01 8.00
C PHE A 36 2.85 -13.70 7.34
N GLY A 37 3.08 -12.60 8.01
CA GLY A 37 2.69 -11.29 7.49
C GLY A 37 1.23 -10.96 7.73
N TYR A 38 0.84 -9.81 7.21
CA TYR A 38 -0.53 -9.30 7.34
C TYR A 38 -1.10 -9.09 5.94
N GLY A 39 -2.35 -9.44 5.73
CA GLY A 39 -2.99 -9.17 4.45
C GLY A 39 -3.15 -7.69 4.22
N VAL A 40 -2.92 -7.23 3.00
CA VAL A 40 -3.08 -5.82 2.65
C VAL A 40 -3.78 -5.68 1.32
N VAL A 41 -4.39 -4.51 1.13
CA VAL A 41 -5.00 -4.14 -0.14
C VAL A 41 -4.54 -2.74 -0.49
N SER A 42 -4.54 -2.41 -1.76
CA SER A 42 -4.27 -1.05 -2.20
C SER A 42 -5.08 -0.79 -3.46
N GLY A 43 -5.78 0.33 -3.47
CA GLY A 43 -6.64 0.70 -4.59
C GLY A 43 -7.98 0.00 -4.56
N GLN A 44 -8.84 0.38 -5.47
CA GLN A 44 -10.16 -0.20 -5.62
C GLN A 44 -10.08 -1.41 -6.53
N PRO A 45 -10.94 -2.42 -6.33
CA PRO A 45 -10.98 -3.55 -7.25
C PRO A 45 -11.20 -3.06 -8.68
N GLY A 46 -10.51 -3.67 -9.62
CA GLY A 46 -10.63 -3.31 -11.01
C GLY A 46 -9.61 -2.30 -11.49
N THR A 47 -8.83 -1.69 -10.58
CA THR A 47 -7.82 -0.72 -10.99
C THR A 47 -6.43 -1.33 -11.10
N GLU A 48 -6.33 -2.63 -10.91
CA GLU A 48 -5.02 -3.29 -10.88
C GLU A 48 -4.37 -3.37 -12.27
N THR A 49 -5.13 -3.11 -13.33
CA THR A 49 -4.58 -3.13 -14.69
C THR A 49 -3.86 -1.84 -15.05
N VAL A 50 -3.92 -0.83 -14.20
CA VAL A 50 -3.38 0.48 -14.50
C VAL A 50 -1.85 0.46 -14.41
N PRO A 51 -1.13 0.96 -15.41
CA PRO A 51 0.33 0.99 -15.38
C PRO A 51 0.88 1.81 -14.23
N GLN A 52 2.08 1.47 -13.78
CA GLN A 52 2.72 2.13 -12.64
C GLN A 52 2.83 3.64 -12.84
N GLU A 53 3.15 4.06 -14.04
CA GLU A 53 3.29 5.47 -14.32
C GLU A 53 2.00 6.24 -14.06
N MET A 54 0.87 5.66 -14.45
CA MET A 54 -0.41 6.28 -14.21
C MET A 54 -0.76 6.27 -12.73
N ARG A 55 -0.42 5.20 -12.03
CA ARG A 55 -0.66 5.14 -10.59
C ARG A 55 0.02 6.28 -9.86
N ARG A 56 1.17 6.70 -10.40
CA ARG A 56 1.94 7.78 -9.78
C ARG A 56 1.42 9.15 -10.14
N ASN A 57 0.82 9.29 -11.28
CA ASN A 57 0.50 10.61 -11.83
C ASN A 57 -0.97 10.99 -11.86
N MET A 58 -1.86 10.10 -11.47
CA MET A 58 -3.31 10.34 -11.54
C MET A 58 -3.90 10.40 -10.14
N PRO A 59 -3.98 11.59 -9.57
CA PRO A 59 -4.53 11.74 -8.22
C PRO A 59 -6.04 11.46 -8.20
N GLY A 60 -6.47 10.87 -7.10
CA GLY A 60 -7.90 10.72 -6.86
C GLY A 60 -8.60 9.59 -7.60
N GLU A 61 -7.84 8.76 -8.29
CA GLU A 61 -8.48 7.72 -9.10
C GLU A 61 -8.61 6.36 -8.42
N GLY A 62 -8.14 6.22 -7.22
CA GLY A 62 -8.26 4.95 -6.51
C GLY A 62 -7.38 3.84 -7.04
N TYR A 63 -6.31 4.18 -7.72
CA TYR A 63 -5.35 3.20 -8.21
C TYR A 63 -4.50 2.67 -7.06
N PRO A 64 -3.95 1.45 -7.18
CA PRO A 64 -3.04 0.95 -6.15
C PRO A 64 -1.84 1.88 -5.96
N MET A 65 -1.21 1.76 -4.80
CA MET A 65 0.00 2.52 -4.53
C MET A 65 1.08 2.10 -5.54
N PRO A 66 1.80 3.06 -6.13
CA PRO A 66 2.85 2.70 -7.08
C PRO A 66 3.97 1.93 -6.39
N ASP A 67 4.60 1.02 -7.13
CA ASP A 67 5.74 0.29 -6.59
C ASP A 67 6.88 1.26 -6.30
N GLY A 68 7.61 0.98 -5.26
CA GLY A 68 8.73 1.82 -4.86
C GLY A 68 9.04 1.66 -3.38
N THR A 69 10.05 2.37 -2.93
CA THR A 69 10.43 2.43 -1.53
C THR A 69 10.19 3.84 -1.04
N TYR A 70 9.47 3.97 0.06
CA TYR A 70 9.02 5.25 0.56
C TYR A 70 9.33 5.40 2.04
N LYS A 71 9.36 6.64 2.50
CA LYS A 71 9.48 6.93 3.92
C LYS A 71 8.14 6.66 4.59
N VAL A 72 8.20 6.23 5.85
CA VAL A 72 7.02 6.10 6.71
C VAL A 72 7.18 7.11 7.82
N HIS A 73 6.15 7.93 8.05
CA HIS A 73 6.24 8.95 9.07
C HIS A 73 4.87 9.34 9.59
N SER A 74 4.87 10.14 10.65
CA SER A 74 3.63 10.73 11.19
C SER A 74 2.58 9.70 11.59
N PHE A 75 3.03 8.66 12.31
CA PHE A 75 2.08 7.70 12.87
C PHE A 75 1.15 8.44 13.82
N ASP A 76 -0.14 8.22 13.67
CA ASP A 76 -1.14 8.92 14.45
C ASP A 76 -2.26 7.97 14.83
N LYS A 77 -2.68 8.06 16.09
CA LYS A 77 -3.84 7.29 16.55
C LYS A 77 -5.02 8.23 16.60
N HIS A 78 -6.05 7.89 15.86
CA HIS A 78 -7.28 8.65 15.83
C HIS A 78 -8.18 8.15 16.96
N GLY A 79 -9.10 8.96 17.42
CA GLY A 79 -10.14 8.47 18.32
C GLY A 79 -11.19 7.72 17.51
N PRO A 80 -12.11 7.06 18.22
CA PRO A 80 -13.15 6.29 17.53
C PRO A 80 -13.96 7.13 16.54
N LEU A 81 -14.18 8.39 16.86
CA LEU A 81 -14.92 9.27 15.97
C LEU A 81 -14.13 9.54 14.70
N GLY A 82 -12.83 9.77 14.84
CA GLY A 82 -11.98 10.00 13.68
C GLY A 82 -11.94 8.78 12.77
N ALA A 83 -11.88 7.61 13.36
CA ALA A 83 -11.89 6.37 12.60
C ALA A 83 -13.17 6.26 11.78
N SER A 84 -14.30 6.52 12.41
CA SER A 84 -15.59 6.40 11.76
C SER A 84 -15.74 7.39 10.61
N LEU A 85 -15.32 8.62 10.84
CA LEU A 85 -15.54 9.67 9.84
C LEU A 85 -14.62 9.56 8.63
N ARG A 86 -13.46 8.95 8.80
CA ARG A 86 -12.49 8.91 7.73
C ARG A 86 -12.37 7.57 7.00
N GLY A 87 -12.94 6.54 7.56
CA GLY A 87 -12.77 5.21 6.98
C GLY A 87 -11.34 4.69 7.07
N LEU A 88 -10.54 5.28 7.96
CA LEU A 88 -9.13 4.93 8.08
C LEU A 88 -8.84 4.01 9.26
N GLY A 89 -9.87 3.61 9.98
CA GLY A 89 -9.63 2.93 11.23
C GLY A 89 -9.18 3.92 12.28
N ASP A 90 -8.57 3.45 13.36
CA ASP A 90 -8.20 4.32 14.46
C ASP A 90 -6.71 4.67 14.50
N TRP A 91 -5.99 4.38 13.44
CA TRP A 91 -4.59 4.77 13.31
C TRP A 91 -4.23 4.94 11.83
N SER A 92 -3.21 5.72 11.56
CA SER A 92 -2.66 5.85 10.21
C SER A 92 -1.24 6.38 10.28
N ALA A 93 -0.48 6.19 9.22
CA ALA A 93 0.83 6.79 9.07
C ALA A 93 1.00 7.20 7.61
N TYR A 94 1.57 8.39 7.40
CA TYR A 94 1.81 8.85 6.04
C TYR A 94 2.98 8.12 5.41
N ILE A 95 2.89 7.92 4.11
CA ILE A 95 3.94 7.29 3.32
C ILE A 95 4.34 8.27 2.23
N GLY A 96 5.63 8.41 2.00
CA GLY A 96 6.14 9.32 0.99
C GLY A 96 6.72 10.57 1.60
N SER A 97 6.57 11.71 0.96
CA SER A 97 7.08 12.97 1.48
C SER A 97 5.92 13.86 1.92
N GLY A 98 6.20 14.81 2.80
CA GLY A 98 5.19 15.74 3.29
C GLY A 98 3.98 15.01 3.85
N ASP A 99 2.81 15.37 3.39
CA ASP A 99 1.57 14.76 3.85
C ASP A 99 1.21 13.57 2.96
N GLY A 100 2.14 12.70 2.74
CA GLY A 100 1.89 11.47 1.99
C GLY A 100 1.97 11.66 0.48
N ASN A 101 2.94 12.45 0.03
CA ASN A 101 3.07 12.70 -1.40
C ASN A 101 3.88 11.63 -2.10
N ILE A 102 3.30 11.01 -3.12
CA ILE A 102 3.97 10.05 -3.99
C ILE A 102 3.64 10.43 -5.41
N GLY A 103 4.63 10.95 -6.15
CA GLY A 103 4.36 11.47 -7.46
C GLY A 103 3.41 12.65 -7.37
N LYS A 104 2.32 12.60 -8.10
CA LYS A 104 1.29 13.65 -8.03
C LYS A 104 0.16 13.30 -7.07
N ARG A 105 0.31 12.23 -6.33
CA ARG A 105 -0.72 11.82 -5.38
C ARG A 105 -0.36 12.31 -3.99
N SER A 106 -1.37 12.65 -3.20
CA SER A 106 -1.16 13.11 -1.83
C SER A 106 -2.04 12.32 -0.89
N GLY A 107 -1.77 12.43 0.40
CA GLY A 107 -2.57 11.74 1.40
C GLY A 107 -2.35 10.23 1.41
N MET A 108 -1.23 9.76 0.89
CA MET A 108 -0.96 8.34 0.83
C MET A 108 -0.55 7.86 2.22
N MET A 109 -1.22 6.84 2.70
CA MET A 109 -1.06 6.35 4.07
C MET A 109 -1.09 4.84 4.13
N ILE A 110 -0.67 4.32 5.27
CA ILE A 110 -0.96 2.95 5.65
C ILE A 110 -1.93 3.06 6.82
N HIS A 111 -2.99 2.27 6.81
CA HIS A 111 -4.04 2.31 7.83
C HIS A 111 -4.79 0.98 7.86
N SER A 112 -5.66 0.79 8.85
CA SER A 112 -6.51 -0.41 8.86
C SER A 112 -7.49 -0.33 7.71
N ASP A 113 -7.73 -1.46 7.07
CA ASP A 113 -8.76 -1.53 6.04
C ASP A 113 -10.09 -1.76 6.73
N ILE A 114 -10.97 -0.78 6.61
CA ILE A 114 -12.29 -0.81 7.22
C ILE A 114 -13.29 -0.90 6.08
N ASP A 115 -14.35 -1.64 6.26
CA ASP A 115 -15.35 -1.75 5.22
C ASP A 115 -15.78 -0.37 4.72
N PRO A 116 -16.01 -0.23 3.41
CA PRO A 116 -15.93 -1.28 2.39
C PRO A 116 -14.49 -1.58 1.98
N TYR A 117 -14.33 -2.79 1.49
CA TYR A 117 -13.02 -3.30 1.09
C TYR A 117 -12.38 -2.41 0.01
N GLY A 118 -11.11 -2.17 0.17
CA GLY A 118 -10.36 -1.39 -0.81
C GLY A 118 -10.04 0.00 -0.31
N THR A 119 -9.08 0.63 -0.94
CA THR A 119 -8.64 1.96 -0.55
C THR A 119 -8.61 2.85 -1.77
N LEU A 120 -8.44 4.16 -1.55
CA LEU A 120 -8.24 5.08 -2.66
C LEU A 120 -6.77 5.19 -3.05
N GLY A 121 -6.00 4.16 -2.72
CA GLY A 121 -4.57 4.10 -3.08
C GLY A 121 -3.65 3.90 -1.91
N CYS A 122 -4.14 4.05 -0.70
CA CYS A 122 -3.37 3.76 0.51
C CYS A 122 -3.14 2.26 0.65
N ILE A 123 -2.29 1.89 1.58
CA ILE A 123 -2.14 0.49 1.97
C ILE A 123 -3.11 0.24 3.12
N GLY A 124 -4.14 -0.54 2.88
CA GLY A 124 -5.09 -0.92 3.91
C GLY A 124 -4.70 -2.27 4.46
N VAL A 125 -4.57 -2.37 5.78
CA VAL A 125 -4.16 -3.62 6.43
C VAL A 125 -5.40 -4.32 6.97
N ASP A 126 -5.55 -5.59 6.64
CA ASP A 126 -6.69 -6.37 7.09
C ASP A 126 -6.47 -6.80 8.54
N LEU A 127 -7.11 -6.11 9.43
CA LEU A 127 -7.02 -6.35 10.86
C LEU A 127 -8.41 -6.63 11.45
N GLY A 128 -9.30 -7.16 10.63
CA GLY A 128 -10.64 -7.54 11.09
C GLY A 128 -11.73 -6.57 10.73
N GLY A 129 -11.44 -5.54 9.95
CA GLY A 129 -12.45 -4.64 9.40
C GLY A 129 -13.03 -3.62 10.37
N LYS A 130 -12.55 -3.59 11.60
CA LYS A 130 -13.02 -2.63 12.62
C LYS A 130 -11.94 -2.38 13.63
N PRO A 131 -12.00 -1.25 14.34
CA PRO A 131 -11.01 -0.95 15.38
C PRO A 131 -11.10 -1.87 16.58
N GLY A 132 -9.99 -2.03 17.26
CA GLY A 132 -9.96 -2.71 18.57
C GLY A 132 -9.89 -4.21 18.53
N THR A 133 -9.68 -4.80 17.35
CA THR A 133 -9.57 -6.26 17.25
C THR A 133 -8.27 -6.76 17.87
N ARG A 134 -8.23 -8.03 18.16
CA ARG A 134 -6.99 -8.65 18.64
C ARG A 134 -5.90 -8.53 17.58
N ALA A 135 -6.27 -8.70 16.31
CA ALA A 135 -5.32 -8.60 15.22
C ALA A 135 -4.71 -7.20 15.17
N GLU A 136 -5.53 -6.18 15.35
CA GLU A 136 -5.03 -4.82 15.36
C GLU A 136 -4.09 -4.57 16.54
N LYS A 137 -4.45 -5.05 17.70
CA LYS A 137 -3.60 -4.88 18.89
C LYS A 137 -2.23 -5.51 18.69
N GLY A 138 -2.21 -6.71 18.12
CA GLY A 138 -0.96 -7.38 17.81
C GLY A 138 -0.16 -6.63 16.77
N PHE A 139 -0.84 -6.11 15.76
CA PHE A 139 -0.18 -5.32 14.70
C PHE A 139 0.45 -4.06 15.28
N LEU A 140 -0.27 -3.33 16.11
CA LEU A 140 0.25 -2.09 16.69
C LEU A 140 1.42 -2.37 17.64
N LYS A 141 1.41 -3.50 18.34
CA LYS A 141 2.54 -3.89 19.14
C LYS A 141 3.76 -4.14 18.27
N ALA A 142 3.57 -4.87 17.16
CA ALA A 142 4.65 -5.12 16.23
C ALA A 142 5.16 -3.83 15.63
N TRP A 143 4.26 -2.89 15.31
CA TRP A 143 4.64 -1.59 14.78
C TRP A 143 5.59 -0.87 15.75
N SER A 144 5.26 -0.86 17.04
CA SER A 144 6.12 -0.20 18.02
C SER A 144 7.46 -0.91 18.16
N MET A 145 7.51 -2.21 17.96
CA MET A 145 8.78 -2.94 17.99
C MET A 145 9.63 -2.67 16.75
N SER A 146 8.99 -2.51 15.62
CA SER A 146 9.67 -2.22 14.37
C SER A 146 10.05 -0.76 14.28
N ASN A 147 9.15 0.13 14.68
CA ASN A 147 9.29 1.57 14.48
C ASN A 147 9.75 1.84 13.04
N PRO A 148 8.93 1.48 12.06
CA PRO A 148 9.38 1.46 10.67
C PRO A 148 9.63 2.85 10.13
N GLU A 149 10.71 2.99 9.37
CA GLU A 149 11.07 4.24 8.72
C GLU A 149 10.89 4.16 7.22
N THR A 150 10.85 2.96 6.66
CA THR A 150 10.68 2.79 5.22
C THR A 150 9.68 1.67 4.94
N ILE A 151 9.07 1.76 3.78
CA ILE A 151 8.20 0.73 3.28
C ILE A 151 8.54 0.49 1.82
N SER A 152 8.76 -0.77 1.45
CA SER A 152 8.94 -1.17 0.07
C SER A 152 7.65 -1.78 -0.40
N VAL A 153 7.12 -1.29 -1.50
CA VAL A 153 5.85 -1.72 -2.07
C VAL A 153 6.11 -2.34 -3.43
N ASP A 154 5.63 -3.56 -3.61
CA ASP A 154 5.79 -4.28 -4.85
C ASP A 154 4.51 -5.06 -5.15
N PHE A 155 3.64 -4.47 -5.95
CA PHE A 155 2.45 -5.15 -6.45
C PHE A 155 2.68 -5.69 -7.87
N GLY A 156 3.88 -5.48 -8.39
CA GLY A 156 4.27 -6.06 -9.66
C GLY A 156 3.67 -5.37 -10.87
N ALA A 157 3.81 -6.02 -12.00
CA ALA A 157 3.28 -5.50 -13.24
C ALA A 157 1.76 -5.49 -13.18
N PRO A 158 1.12 -4.63 -13.97
CA PRO A 158 -0.33 -4.64 -14.05
C PRO A 158 -0.84 -6.02 -14.43
N THR A 159 -1.91 -6.45 -13.79
CA THR A 159 -2.51 -7.72 -14.13
C THR A 159 -3.54 -7.51 -15.24
N GLY A 160 -3.96 -8.59 -15.82
CA GLY A 160 -4.92 -8.49 -16.90
C GLY A 160 -4.32 -8.00 -18.19
N GLY A 161 -3.25 -7.38 -18.13
CA GLY A 161 -2.54 -6.94 -19.28
C GLY A 161 -1.72 -8.04 -19.83
N MET A 162 -1.08 -8.67 -19.27
CA MET A 162 -0.31 -9.50 -19.74
C MET A 162 0.25 -10.32 -18.95
N ASP A 163 0.67 -10.94 -18.94
CA ASP A 163 1.06 -11.81 -18.32
C ASP A 163 1.96 -11.64 -17.45
N GLY A 164 1.67 -11.71 -16.76
CA GLY A 164 2.44 -11.39 -15.84
C GLY A 164 3.68 -11.99 -15.72
N ASN A 165 4.05 -12.49 -16.12
CA ASN A 165 5.14 -12.93 -15.95
C ASN A 165 6.03 -12.23 -16.26
N SER A 166 5.84 -11.91 -16.91
CA SER A 166 6.63 -11.39 -17.21
C SER A 166 6.84 -10.42 -16.59
N MET A 167 6.53 -10.29 -16.08
CA MET A 167 6.60 -9.38 -15.54
C MET A 167 7.66 -9.04 -15.10
N ARG A 168 8.16 -9.06 -15.12
CA ARG A 168 8.93 -8.69 -14.84
C ARG A 168 9.75 -8.28 -15.49
N SER A 169 9.92 -8.02 -16.01
CA SER A 169 10.60 -7.66 -16.62
C SER A 169 10.56 -6.95 -17.52
N GLU A 170 10.21 -6.84 -17.91
CA GLU A 170 10.07 -6.22 -18.80
C GLU A 170 9.68 -5.41 -18.94
N THR A 171 9.33 -5.17 -18.58
CA THR A 171 8.74 -4.51 -18.75
C THR A 171 8.76 -3.77 -18.77
N SER A 172 8.81 -3.47 -18.62
CA SER A 172 8.47 -2.91 -18.84
C SER A 172 8.52 -2.28 -19.63
N ASP A 173 8.53 -2.10 -20.06
CA ASP A 173 8.31 -1.60 -20.94
C ASP A 173 7.82 -1.63 -21.94
N ASN A 174 7.58 -1.82 -22.24
CA ASN A 174 7.04 -1.81 -23.27
C ASN A 174 5.85 -1.97 -23.46
N SER A 175 5.41 -2.35 -23.07
CA SER A 175 4.23 -2.62 -23.30
C SER A 175 3.45 -1.62 -23.23
N ILE A 176 3.69 -0.87 -22.90
CA ILE A 176 2.96 0.04 -22.78
C ILE A 176 2.73 0.49 -23.90
N ALA A 177 3.15 0.32 -24.45
CA ALA A 177 2.89 0.76 -25.56
C ALA A 177 1.95 -0.08 -26.16
N LYS A 178 1.68 -0.63 -26.11
CA LYS A 178 0.79 -1.22 -26.64
C LYS A 178 -0.26 -1.23 -26.10
N MET A 179 -0.49 -1.03 -25.55
CA MET A 179 -1.53 -0.97 -25.25
C MET A 179 -1.82 -0.27 -25.14
N SER A 180 -1.52 0.25 -25.14
CA SER A 180 -2.07 0.90 -25.22
C SER A 180 -2.56 0.76 -25.81
N SER A 181 -2.29 0.59 -26.15
CA SER A 181 -3.04 0.43 -26.81
C SER A 181 -3.82 -0.36 -26.61
N ASN A 182 -3.94 -0.61 -26.53
CA ASN A 182 -4.87 -1.03 -26.57
C ASN A 182 -5.38 -0.94 -25.92
N GLN A 183 -5.18 -0.55 -25.68
CA GLN A 183 -5.71 -0.30 -25.54
C GLN A 183 -6.07 -0.05 -25.30
N SER A 184 -5.90 0.00 -25.28
CA SER A 184 -6.42 0.31 -25.47
C SER A 184 -6.98 0.24 -25.33
N GLY A 185 -6.85 0.13 -25.10
CA GLY A 185 -7.42 0.40 -25.40
C GLY A 185 -7.93 0.50 -25.06
N SER A 186 -7.85 0.55 -25.04
CA SER A 186 -8.41 0.91 -25.10
C SER A 186 -8.82 1.24 -24.88
N LYS A 187 -8.63 1.43 -24.72
CA LYS A 187 -9.18 2.05 -24.78
C LYS A 187 -9.54 2.43 -24.63
N PRO A 188 -9.27 2.60 -24.41
CA PRO A 188 -9.79 3.18 -24.33
C PRO A 188 -10.18 3.42 -24.32
N THR A 189 -9.88 3.56 -24.33
CA THR A 189 -10.52 4.04 -24.61
C THR A 189 -10.99 4.39 -24.53
N PRO A 190 -10.75 4.63 -24.39
CA PRO A 190 -11.39 5.26 -24.38
C PRO A 190 -11.96 5.54 -24.29
N PRO A 191 -11.94 5.85 -24.16
CA PRO A 191 -12.73 6.31 -24.16
C PRO A 191 -13.21 6.45 -24.27
N SER A 192 -13.04 6.71 -24.29
CA SER A 192 -13.74 7.01 -24.62
C SER A 192 -14.23 7.10 -24.66
#